data_d067dd86f711fa59bb93e16e4a59b641
#
_entry.id   d067dd86f711fa59bb93e16e4a59b641
#
_cell.length_a   1.000
_cell.length_b   1.000
_cell.length_c   1.000
_cell.angle_alpha   90.00
_cell.angle_beta   90.00
_cell.angle_gamma   90.00
#
_symmetry.space_group_name_H-M   'P 1'
#
loop_
_entity.id
_entity.type
_entity.pdbx_description
1 polymer ?
#
loop_
_entity_poly.entity_id
_entity_poly.type
_entity_poly.pdbx_seq_one_letter_code
_entity_poly.pdbx_strand_id
1 'polypeptide(L)'
;SDEMLEQFTREYIEAQTMNQVLFTWHGGEPLLRSIDFYRKALSLQQKYAGGRRIDNVIQTNGTLLTDEWCEFFAQNHWLVGISIDGPQPDHDHYRLTAAGKPSWKKVMQGIKLLKKHGVEWNAMAVVNAYNANHPLEFYRFFKENGCQFLQFTPIVERLTRHEDGRTLASLADKDEISLSEASVAPEQWGYFLCAIFDEWVR
;
A
#
# COMPACT_ATOMS: atom_id res chain seq x y z
N SER A 1 10.89 6.53 -20.55
CA SER A 1 11.51 7.79 -21.01
C SER A 1 10.65 8.99 -20.56
N ASP A 2 11.22 10.16 -20.63
CA ASP A 2 10.53 11.42 -20.33
C ASP A 2 9.36 11.69 -21.27
N GLU A 3 9.52 11.36 -22.54
CA GLU A 3 8.48 11.46 -23.55
C GLU A 3 7.26 10.58 -23.22
N MET A 4 7.49 9.35 -22.73
CA MET A 4 6.42 8.45 -22.32
C MET A 4 5.68 9.00 -21.08
N LEU A 5 6.41 9.58 -20.11
CA LEU A 5 5.78 10.21 -18.95
C LEU A 5 4.92 11.40 -19.36
N GLU A 6 5.39 12.22 -20.29
CA GLU A 6 4.64 13.37 -20.80
C GLU A 6 3.39 12.92 -21.57
N GLN A 7 3.55 11.95 -22.48
CA GLN A 7 2.42 11.39 -23.22
C GLN A 7 1.36 10.81 -22.30
N PHE A 8 1.78 9.95 -21.37
CA PHE A 8 0.89 9.35 -20.38
C PHE A 8 0.14 10.41 -19.56
N THR A 9 0.88 11.41 -19.03
CA THR A 9 0.28 12.46 -18.21
C THR A 9 -0.76 13.27 -18.96
N ARG A 10 -0.45 13.66 -20.20
CA ARG A 10 -1.37 14.39 -21.06
C ARG A 10 -2.61 13.58 -21.35
N GLU A 11 -2.45 12.38 -21.90
CA GLU A 11 -3.57 11.53 -22.33
C GLU A 11 -4.44 11.12 -21.13
N TYR A 12 -3.84 10.83 -19.98
CA TYR A 12 -4.58 10.51 -18.77
C TYR A 12 -5.45 11.67 -18.29
N ILE A 13 -4.93 12.90 -18.29
CA ILE A 13 -5.71 14.10 -17.90
C ILE A 13 -6.79 14.41 -18.93
N GLU A 14 -6.47 14.38 -20.24
CA GLU A 14 -7.40 14.67 -21.31
C GLU A 14 -8.58 13.68 -21.35
N ALA A 15 -8.34 12.42 -21.03
CA ALA A 15 -9.38 11.39 -20.97
C ALA A 15 -10.36 11.55 -19.80
N GLN A 16 -10.05 12.36 -18.78
CA GLN A 16 -10.94 12.56 -17.63
C GLN A 16 -12.07 13.53 -17.95
N THR A 17 -13.28 13.18 -17.54
CA THR A 17 -14.46 14.04 -17.65
C THR A 17 -14.73 14.88 -16.41
N MET A 18 -14.08 14.56 -15.29
CA MET A 18 -14.26 15.22 -13.99
C MET A 18 -13.28 16.38 -13.82
N ASN A 19 -13.66 17.35 -12.97
CA ASN A 19 -12.81 18.48 -12.61
C ASN A 19 -11.67 18.12 -11.63
N GLN A 20 -11.67 16.89 -11.09
CA GLN A 20 -10.63 16.35 -10.22
C GLN A 20 -10.03 15.11 -10.85
N VAL A 21 -8.70 15.08 -10.94
CA VAL A 21 -7.94 13.96 -11.52
C VAL A 21 -6.99 13.43 -10.45
N LEU A 22 -7.10 12.14 -10.13
CA LEU A 22 -6.26 11.47 -9.16
C LEU A 22 -5.18 10.66 -9.86
N PHE A 23 -3.92 10.93 -9.57
CA PHE A 23 -2.80 10.09 -9.95
C PHE A 23 -2.43 9.16 -8.79
N THR A 24 -2.51 7.86 -9.02
CA THR A 24 -2.08 6.84 -8.05
C THR A 24 -0.78 6.20 -8.51
N TRP A 25 0.30 6.48 -7.76
CA TRP A 25 1.63 5.93 -8.02
C TRP A 25 1.80 4.63 -7.26
N HIS A 26 1.88 3.54 -8.00
CA HIS A 26 1.98 2.18 -7.48
C HIS A 26 2.87 1.33 -8.41
N GLY A 27 3.04 0.06 -8.10
CA GLY A 27 3.87 -0.89 -8.84
C GLY A 27 5.00 -1.35 -7.94
N GLY A 28 5.92 -2.21 -8.24
CA GLY A 28 6.98 -2.69 -7.33
C GLY A 28 7.20 -1.83 -6.07
N GLU A 29 8.24 -1.00 -6.06
CA GLU A 29 8.41 0.04 -5.04
C GLU A 29 8.61 1.40 -5.73
N PRO A 30 7.64 2.33 -5.65
CA PRO A 30 7.71 3.59 -6.39
C PRO A 30 8.82 4.52 -5.91
N LEU A 31 9.25 4.44 -4.64
CA LEU A 31 10.35 5.24 -4.10
C LEU A 31 11.74 4.84 -4.62
N LEU A 32 11.83 3.77 -5.43
CA LEU A 32 13.04 3.48 -6.22
C LEU A 32 13.25 4.48 -7.37
N ARG A 33 12.22 5.21 -7.77
CA ARG A 33 12.36 6.36 -8.66
C ARG A 33 12.89 7.54 -7.86
N SER A 34 13.66 8.40 -8.52
CA SER A 34 14.17 9.62 -7.89
C SER A 34 13.05 10.66 -7.64
N ILE A 35 13.25 11.55 -6.70
CA ILE A 35 12.35 12.69 -6.47
C ILE A 35 12.23 13.56 -7.74
N ASP A 36 13.28 13.68 -8.55
CA ASP A 36 13.25 14.46 -9.78
C ASP A 36 12.28 13.88 -10.82
N PHE A 37 12.10 12.57 -10.83
CA PHE A 37 11.04 11.96 -11.66
C PHE A 37 9.65 12.49 -11.26
N TYR A 38 9.37 12.59 -9.97
CA TYR A 38 8.07 13.09 -9.48
C TYR A 38 7.96 14.61 -9.60
N ARG A 39 9.04 15.37 -9.43
CA ARG A 39 9.07 16.81 -9.74
C ARG A 39 8.70 17.06 -11.20
N LYS A 40 9.23 16.25 -12.11
CA LYS A 40 8.88 16.31 -13.53
C LYS A 40 7.43 15.94 -13.76
N ALA A 41 6.93 14.88 -13.13
CA ALA A 41 5.53 14.48 -13.23
C ALA A 41 4.59 15.61 -12.79
N LEU A 42 4.86 16.28 -11.67
CA LEU A 42 4.10 17.44 -11.19
C LEU A 42 4.12 18.60 -12.20
N SER A 43 5.27 18.89 -12.78
CA SER A 43 5.38 19.95 -13.83
C SER A 43 4.53 19.64 -15.05
N LEU A 44 4.52 18.36 -15.49
CA LEU A 44 3.68 17.91 -16.60
C LEU A 44 2.19 17.94 -16.25
N GLN A 45 1.83 17.50 -15.04
CA GLN A 45 0.47 17.59 -14.53
C GLN A 45 -0.03 19.03 -14.55
N GLN A 46 0.76 19.97 -14.06
CA GLN A 46 0.42 21.40 -14.08
C GLN A 46 0.27 21.91 -15.53
N LYS A 47 1.16 21.53 -16.43
CA LYS A 47 1.12 21.89 -17.86
C LYS A 47 -0.20 21.49 -18.53
N TYR A 48 -0.70 20.30 -18.21
CA TYR A 48 -1.87 19.71 -18.87
C TYR A 48 -3.16 19.76 -18.04
N ALA A 49 -3.14 20.32 -16.82
CA ALA A 49 -4.29 20.34 -15.91
C ALA A 49 -5.56 20.97 -16.53
N GLY A 50 -5.41 22.01 -17.37
CA GLY A 50 -6.55 22.66 -18.03
C GLY A 50 -7.60 23.20 -17.04
N GLY A 51 -7.16 23.67 -15.86
CA GLY A 51 -8.03 24.17 -14.79
C GLY A 51 -8.58 23.07 -13.85
N ARG A 52 -8.25 21.80 -14.08
CA ARG A 52 -8.65 20.69 -13.20
C ARG A 52 -7.77 20.66 -11.95
N ARG A 53 -8.32 20.21 -10.85
CA ARG A 53 -7.56 19.87 -9.63
C ARG A 53 -6.86 18.53 -9.87
N ILE A 54 -5.55 18.50 -9.62
CA ILE A 54 -4.74 17.26 -9.69
C ILE A 54 -4.33 16.85 -8.28
N ASP A 55 -4.71 15.65 -7.88
CA ASP A 55 -4.30 15.05 -6.62
C ASP A 55 -3.36 13.88 -6.89
N ASN A 56 -2.41 13.66 -5.99
CA ASN A 56 -1.43 12.58 -6.08
C ASN A 56 -1.45 11.72 -4.83
N VAL A 57 -1.47 10.41 -5.03
CA VAL A 57 -1.36 9.39 -3.99
C VAL A 57 -0.22 8.44 -4.35
N ILE A 58 0.57 8.04 -3.39
CA ILE A 58 1.64 7.05 -3.58
C ILE A 58 1.48 5.91 -2.59
N GLN A 59 1.59 4.66 -3.08
CA GLN A 59 1.57 3.47 -2.23
C GLN A 59 2.97 2.88 -2.15
N THR A 60 3.56 2.86 -0.95
CA THR A 60 4.92 2.42 -0.72
C THR A 60 5.02 1.44 0.45
N ASN A 61 6.08 0.62 0.45
CA ASN A 61 6.45 -0.18 1.62
C ASN A 61 7.09 0.67 2.74
N GLY A 62 7.31 1.96 2.53
CA GLY A 62 7.80 2.92 3.53
C GLY A 62 9.27 2.77 3.94
N THR A 63 10.00 1.77 3.42
CA THR A 63 11.38 1.49 3.88
C THR A 63 12.43 2.44 3.31
N LEU A 64 12.08 3.21 2.28
CA LEU A 64 12.96 4.17 1.58
C LEU A 64 12.61 5.63 1.90
N LEU A 65 11.66 5.88 2.80
CA LEU A 65 11.31 7.24 3.22
C LEU A 65 12.49 7.93 3.91
N THR A 66 12.73 9.17 3.52
CA THR A 66 13.73 10.09 4.08
C THR A 66 13.08 11.42 4.41
N ASP A 67 13.80 12.32 5.11
CA ASP A 67 13.33 13.68 5.34
C ASP A 67 13.03 14.39 4.00
N GLU A 68 13.89 14.23 2.99
CA GLU A 68 13.70 14.84 1.66
C GLU A 68 12.41 14.36 0.97
N TRP A 69 12.09 13.05 1.05
CA TRP A 69 10.84 12.51 0.55
C TRP A 69 9.63 13.10 1.27
N CYS A 70 9.70 13.17 2.61
CA CYS A 70 8.58 13.69 3.40
C CYS A 70 8.37 15.19 3.19
N GLU A 71 9.44 15.97 3.03
CA GLU A 71 9.36 17.38 2.64
C GLU A 71 8.70 17.56 1.27
N PHE A 72 9.10 16.74 0.29
CA PHE A 72 8.49 16.75 -1.05
C PHE A 72 6.98 16.44 -0.99
N PHE A 73 6.57 15.42 -0.23
CA PHE A 73 5.16 15.05 -0.10
C PHE A 73 4.35 16.13 0.63
N ALA A 74 4.88 16.69 1.71
CA ALA A 74 4.22 17.78 2.46
C ALA A 74 4.02 19.02 1.60
N GLN A 75 5.05 19.46 0.88
CA GLN A 75 5.00 20.65 0.03
C GLN A 75 4.01 20.52 -1.13
N ASN A 76 3.78 19.30 -1.61
CA ASN A 76 2.92 19.03 -2.75
C ASN A 76 1.58 18.38 -2.37
N HIS A 77 1.25 18.29 -1.07
CA HIS A 77 0.00 17.76 -0.53
C HIS A 77 -0.32 16.33 -1.01
N TRP A 78 0.69 15.46 -1.01
CA TRP A 78 0.49 14.07 -1.38
C TRP A 78 -0.08 13.27 -0.22
N LEU A 79 -0.97 12.32 -0.54
CA LEU A 79 -1.36 11.26 0.38
C LEU A 79 -0.41 10.06 0.21
N VAL A 80 0.15 9.59 1.32
CA VAL A 80 1.09 8.45 1.31
C VAL A 80 0.44 7.23 1.94
N GLY A 81 0.17 6.22 1.13
CA GLY A 81 -0.25 4.90 1.59
C GLY A 81 0.96 4.07 2.03
N ILE A 82 0.93 3.57 3.25
CA ILE A 82 1.99 2.72 3.80
C ILE A 82 1.53 1.27 3.89
N SER A 83 2.30 0.39 3.28
CA SER A 83 2.09 -1.05 3.42
C SER A 83 2.67 -1.54 4.75
N ILE A 84 1.80 -1.79 5.73
CA ILE A 84 2.19 -2.29 7.05
C ILE A 84 1.10 -3.23 7.61
N ASP A 85 1.50 -4.41 8.06
CA ASP A 85 0.58 -5.48 8.47
C ASP A 85 0.51 -5.62 10.00
N GLY A 86 0.41 -4.49 10.73
CA GLY A 86 0.20 -4.48 12.17
C GLY A 86 1.49 -4.46 13.01
N PRO A 87 1.46 -5.02 14.24
CA PRO A 87 2.60 -5.14 15.13
C PRO A 87 3.78 -5.86 14.48
N GLN A 88 4.98 -5.71 15.08
CA GLN A 88 6.21 -6.29 14.51
C GLN A 88 6.11 -7.79 14.21
N PRO A 89 5.59 -8.66 15.10
CA PRO A 89 5.49 -10.09 14.82
C PRO A 89 4.61 -10.39 13.59
N ASP A 90 3.49 -9.69 13.45
CA ASP A 90 2.55 -9.88 12.36
C ASP A 90 3.13 -9.41 11.03
N HIS A 91 3.75 -8.22 11.04
CA HIS A 91 4.36 -7.64 9.85
C HIS A 91 5.57 -8.45 9.38
N ASP A 92 6.52 -8.73 10.27
CA ASP A 92 7.76 -9.42 9.94
C ASP A 92 7.56 -10.91 9.62
N HIS A 93 6.36 -11.46 9.84
CA HIS A 93 6.04 -12.84 9.47
C HIS A 93 6.10 -13.04 7.94
N TYR A 94 5.58 -12.11 7.17
CA TYR A 94 5.55 -12.20 5.70
C TYR A 94 6.29 -11.05 4.99
N ARG A 95 6.40 -9.85 5.60
CA ARG A 95 7.05 -8.70 4.96
C ARG A 95 8.54 -8.64 5.30
N LEU A 96 9.29 -9.45 4.59
CA LEU A 96 10.73 -9.48 4.68
C LEU A 96 11.36 -8.66 3.54
N THR A 97 12.58 -8.18 3.77
CA THR A 97 13.40 -7.59 2.69
C THR A 97 13.80 -8.66 1.68
N ALA A 98 14.30 -8.27 0.49
CA ALA A 98 14.84 -9.20 -0.50
C ALA A 98 15.95 -10.13 0.06
N ALA A 99 16.61 -9.72 1.15
CA ALA A 99 17.62 -10.52 1.86
C ALA A 99 17.01 -11.37 3.01
N GLY A 100 15.69 -11.53 3.09
CA GLY A 100 15.00 -12.32 4.11
C GLY A 100 15.05 -11.71 5.52
N LYS A 101 15.33 -10.40 5.66
CA LYS A 101 15.41 -9.73 6.97
C LYS A 101 14.11 -9.00 7.30
N PRO A 102 13.75 -8.89 8.61
CA PRO A 102 12.63 -8.09 9.09
C PRO A 102 12.63 -6.66 8.54
N SER A 103 11.47 -6.15 8.17
CA SER A 103 11.33 -4.80 7.59
C SER A 103 10.60 -3.80 8.49
N TRP A 104 9.85 -4.25 9.50
CA TRP A 104 8.99 -3.44 10.35
C TRP A 104 9.67 -2.18 10.93
N LYS A 105 10.89 -2.33 11.46
CA LYS A 105 11.60 -1.18 12.06
C LYS A 105 11.84 -0.06 11.05
N LYS A 106 12.13 -0.39 9.79
CA LYS A 106 12.33 0.61 8.72
C LYS A 106 11.02 1.28 8.36
N VAL A 107 9.92 0.51 8.27
CA VAL A 107 8.59 1.05 7.98
C VAL A 107 8.15 2.01 9.09
N MET A 108 8.32 1.63 10.36
CA MET A 108 8.01 2.50 11.49
C MET A 108 8.86 3.78 11.53
N GLN A 109 10.12 3.69 11.11
CA GLN A 109 10.95 4.88 10.92
C GLN A 109 10.37 5.80 9.84
N GLY A 110 9.92 5.24 8.71
CA GLY A 110 9.23 5.98 7.66
C GLY A 110 7.96 6.68 8.16
N ILE A 111 7.11 5.97 8.92
CA ILE A 111 5.90 6.56 9.53
C ILE A 111 6.26 7.72 10.47
N LYS A 112 7.32 7.59 11.27
CA LYS A 112 7.80 8.68 12.14
C LYS A 112 8.21 9.91 11.34
N LEU A 113 8.86 9.72 10.19
CA LEU A 113 9.24 10.82 9.28
C LEU A 113 8.01 11.50 8.67
N LEU A 114 7.02 10.73 8.18
CA LEU A 114 5.76 11.30 7.68
C LEU A 114 5.09 12.17 8.74
N LYS A 115 4.97 11.65 9.97
CA LYS A 115 4.40 12.41 11.10
C LYS A 115 5.20 13.67 11.44
N LYS A 116 6.54 13.59 11.45
CA LYS A 116 7.43 14.72 11.68
C LYS A 116 7.20 15.88 10.69
N HIS A 117 6.97 15.54 9.44
CA HIS A 117 6.77 16.52 8.36
C HIS A 117 5.28 16.87 8.11
N GLY A 118 4.35 16.32 8.90
CA GLY A 118 2.92 16.60 8.74
C GLY A 118 2.33 16.07 7.43
N VAL A 119 2.91 14.99 6.88
CA VAL A 119 2.40 14.36 5.66
C VAL A 119 1.17 13.54 5.99
N GLU A 120 0.10 13.72 5.22
CA GLU A 120 -1.08 12.85 5.30
C GLU A 120 -0.73 11.42 4.87
N TRP A 121 -1.09 10.45 5.70
CA TRP A 121 -0.83 9.05 5.41
C TRP A 121 -1.97 8.14 5.84
N ASN A 122 -2.11 7.02 5.15
CA ASN A 122 -2.98 5.92 5.52
C ASN A 122 -2.19 4.61 5.57
N ALA A 123 -2.75 3.60 6.22
CA ALA A 123 -2.19 2.27 6.19
C ALA A 123 -3.01 1.34 5.29
N MET A 124 -2.30 0.55 4.49
CA MET A 124 -2.85 -0.56 3.74
C MET A 124 -2.25 -1.84 4.31
N ALA A 125 -3.09 -2.65 4.92
CA ALA A 125 -2.70 -3.82 5.67
C ALA A 125 -3.25 -5.10 5.04
N VAL A 126 -2.38 -6.08 4.87
CA VAL A 126 -2.76 -7.41 4.41
C VAL A 126 -3.14 -8.27 5.61
N VAL A 127 -4.34 -8.83 5.55
CA VAL A 127 -4.82 -9.80 6.53
C VAL A 127 -4.58 -11.20 6.00
N ASN A 128 -3.88 -12.01 6.76
CA ASN A 128 -3.48 -13.37 6.44
C ASN A 128 -3.88 -14.33 7.58
N ALA A 129 -3.71 -15.63 7.37
CA ALA A 129 -4.09 -16.64 8.35
C ALA A 129 -3.40 -16.48 9.72
N TYR A 130 -2.24 -15.83 9.77
CA TYR A 130 -1.50 -15.60 11.02
C TYR A 130 -2.08 -14.42 11.81
N ASN A 131 -2.15 -13.22 11.22
CA ASN A 131 -2.57 -12.01 11.92
C ASN A 131 -4.10 -11.91 12.09
N ALA A 132 -4.89 -12.62 11.30
CA ALA A 132 -6.36 -12.67 11.44
C ALA A 132 -6.83 -13.19 12.81
N ASN A 133 -5.96 -13.88 13.56
CA ASN A 133 -6.29 -14.41 14.89
C ASN A 133 -6.16 -13.36 16.02
N HIS A 134 -5.57 -12.18 15.73
CA HIS A 134 -5.31 -11.13 16.71
C HIS A 134 -5.93 -9.77 16.32
N PRO A 135 -7.24 -9.71 15.96
CA PRO A 135 -7.85 -8.54 15.36
C PRO A 135 -7.77 -7.28 16.22
N LEU A 136 -7.91 -7.41 17.54
CA LEU A 136 -7.89 -6.24 18.44
C LEU A 136 -6.47 -5.69 18.64
N GLU A 137 -5.47 -6.56 18.78
CA GLU A 137 -4.07 -6.16 18.85
C GLU A 137 -3.64 -5.46 17.56
N PHE A 138 -4.01 -6.08 16.44
CA PHE A 138 -3.78 -5.54 15.10
C PHE A 138 -4.40 -4.14 14.93
N TYR A 139 -5.67 -3.96 15.26
CA TYR A 139 -6.38 -2.69 15.10
C TYR A 139 -5.87 -1.61 16.05
N ARG A 140 -5.65 -1.95 17.33
CA ARG A 140 -5.15 -1.02 18.35
C ARG A 140 -3.76 -0.50 18.01
N PHE A 141 -2.90 -1.33 17.40
CA PHE A 141 -1.61 -0.88 16.89
C PHE A 141 -1.75 0.34 15.97
N PHE A 142 -2.70 0.33 15.05
CA PHE A 142 -2.92 1.47 14.14
C PHE A 142 -3.49 2.69 14.87
N LYS A 143 -4.43 2.50 15.78
CA LYS A 143 -4.96 3.60 16.63
C LYS A 143 -3.84 4.28 17.42
N GLU A 144 -3.01 3.51 18.10
CA GLU A 144 -1.90 4.00 18.92
C GLU A 144 -0.83 4.73 18.09
N ASN A 145 -0.65 4.32 16.84
CA ASN A 145 0.25 4.99 15.92
C ASN A 145 -0.40 6.17 15.17
N GLY A 146 -1.64 6.54 15.51
CA GLY A 146 -2.33 7.71 14.95
C GLY A 146 -2.71 7.55 13.48
N CYS A 147 -2.91 6.32 13.01
CA CYS A 147 -3.45 6.04 11.69
C CYS A 147 -4.94 6.38 11.68
N GLN A 148 -5.34 7.32 10.82
CA GLN A 148 -6.73 7.75 10.73
C GLN A 148 -7.53 6.94 9.70
N PHE A 149 -6.87 6.45 8.66
CA PHE A 149 -7.49 5.69 7.59
C PHE A 149 -6.75 4.38 7.39
N LEU A 150 -7.47 3.29 7.48
CA LEU A 150 -6.94 1.94 7.42
C LEU A 150 -7.74 1.10 6.43
N GLN A 151 -7.04 0.48 5.50
CA GLN A 151 -7.62 -0.45 4.56
C GLN A 151 -7.11 -1.87 4.84
N PHE A 152 -8.04 -2.83 4.88
CA PHE A 152 -7.73 -4.25 5.00
C PHE A 152 -7.88 -4.96 3.67
N THR A 153 -6.92 -5.80 3.33
CA THR A 153 -6.96 -6.66 2.14
C THR A 153 -6.71 -8.11 2.56
N PRO A 154 -7.72 -8.99 2.50
CA PRO A 154 -7.50 -10.39 2.83
C PRO A 154 -6.64 -11.07 1.76
N ILE A 155 -5.66 -11.87 2.19
CA ILE A 155 -4.93 -12.77 1.28
C ILE A 155 -5.80 -14.00 0.99
N VAL A 156 -5.98 -14.29 -0.31
CA VAL A 156 -6.60 -15.51 -0.81
C VAL A 156 -5.79 -15.97 -2.02
N GLU A 157 -4.83 -16.83 -1.79
CA GLU A 157 -3.96 -17.37 -2.82
C GLU A 157 -4.38 -18.80 -3.17
N ARG A 158 -4.71 -18.99 -4.44
CA ARG A 158 -5.05 -20.31 -4.99
C ARG A 158 -3.77 -20.95 -5.53
N LEU A 159 -3.49 -22.16 -5.10
CA LEU A 159 -2.33 -22.92 -5.52
C LEU A 159 -2.80 -24.11 -6.38
N THR A 160 -2.11 -24.36 -7.48
CA THR A 160 -2.21 -25.58 -8.27
C THR A 160 -0.96 -26.42 -8.06
N ARG A 161 -1.08 -27.74 -8.26
CA ARG A 161 0.02 -28.67 -8.11
C ARG A 161 0.58 -29.01 -9.48
N HIS A 162 1.85 -28.71 -9.69
CA HIS A 162 2.62 -29.16 -10.85
C HIS A 162 3.64 -30.22 -10.43
N GLU A 163 4.24 -30.94 -11.38
CA GLU A 163 5.24 -31.97 -11.13
C GLU A 163 6.46 -31.44 -10.36
N ASP A 164 6.81 -30.17 -10.55
CA ASP A 164 7.91 -29.46 -9.93
C ASP A 164 7.55 -28.71 -8.63
N GLY A 165 6.29 -28.79 -8.16
CA GLY A 165 5.84 -28.18 -6.92
C GLY A 165 4.48 -27.46 -7.00
N ARG A 166 4.19 -26.61 -5.97
CA ARG A 166 2.98 -25.80 -5.92
C ARG A 166 3.29 -24.39 -6.44
N THR A 167 2.47 -23.91 -7.36
CA THR A 167 2.54 -22.54 -7.91
C THR A 167 1.20 -21.85 -7.77
N LEU A 168 1.18 -20.51 -7.90
CA LEU A 168 -0.09 -19.75 -7.93
C LEU A 168 -0.92 -20.21 -9.13
N ALA A 169 -2.17 -20.60 -8.87
CA ALA A 169 -3.09 -21.07 -9.89
C ALA A 169 -3.55 -19.90 -10.77
N SER A 170 -3.56 -20.13 -12.07
CA SER A 170 -4.19 -19.24 -13.05
C SER A 170 -5.69 -19.55 -13.16
N LEU A 171 -6.44 -18.65 -13.84
CA LEU A 171 -7.86 -18.91 -14.15
C LEU A 171 -8.05 -20.07 -15.12
N ALA A 172 -7.01 -20.46 -15.85
CA ALA A 172 -7.04 -21.55 -16.83
C ALA A 172 -6.75 -22.91 -16.22
N ASP A 173 -6.22 -22.96 -14.97
CA ASP A 173 -5.89 -24.22 -14.32
C ASP A 173 -7.17 -24.98 -13.93
N LYS A 174 -7.24 -26.22 -14.40
CA LYS A 174 -8.36 -27.14 -14.14
C LYS A 174 -8.04 -28.22 -13.10
N ASP A 175 -6.78 -28.24 -12.64
CA ASP A 175 -6.30 -29.22 -11.67
C ASP A 175 -6.80 -28.93 -10.25
N GLU A 176 -6.52 -29.83 -9.33
CA GLU A 176 -6.89 -29.67 -7.92
C GLU A 176 -6.30 -28.36 -7.36
N ILE A 177 -7.19 -27.45 -6.98
CA ILE A 177 -6.82 -26.14 -6.43
C ILE A 177 -6.95 -26.19 -4.92
N SER A 178 -5.86 -25.82 -4.24
CA SER A 178 -5.84 -25.62 -2.79
C SER A 178 -5.57 -24.15 -2.46
N LEU A 179 -5.91 -23.71 -1.25
CA LEU A 179 -5.48 -22.41 -0.75
C LEU A 179 -4.07 -22.50 -0.16
N SER A 180 -3.31 -21.40 -0.24
CA SER A 180 -2.02 -21.29 0.45
C SER A 180 -2.24 -21.27 1.98
N GLU A 181 -1.20 -21.60 2.74
CA GLU A 181 -1.22 -21.52 4.21
C GLU A 181 -1.34 -20.06 4.71
N ALA A 182 -1.01 -19.09 3.88
CA ALA A 182 -1.17 -17.67 4.19
C ALA A 182 -2.61 -17.18 3.99
N SER A 183 -3.44 -17.92 3.24
CA SER A 183 -4.82 -17.51 2.94
C SER A 183 -5.67 -17.51 4.19
N VAL A 184 -6.38 -16.40 4.42
CA VAL A 184 -7.33 -16.26 5.53
C VAL A 184 -8.60 -17.07 5.23
N ALA A 185 -9.03 -17.88 6.19
CA ALA A 185 -10.30 -18.61 6.07
C ALA A 185 -11.51 -17.64 6.17
N PRO A 186 -12.64 -17.97 5.51
CA PRO A 186 -13.83 -17.11 5.56
C PRO A 186 -14.32 -16.78 6.97
N GLU A 187 -14.30 -17.76 7.87
CA GLU A 187 -14.71 -17.61 9.27
C GLU A 187 -13.73 -16.70 10.04
N GLN A 188 -12.42 -16.85 9.79
CA GLN A 188 -11.40 -15.97 10.40
C GLN A 188 -11.59 -14.53 9.92
N TRP A 189 -11.85 -14.33 8.62
CA TRP A 189 -12.10 -13.02 8.05
C TRP A 189 -13.35 -12.37 8.64
N GLY A 190 -14.45 -13.11 8.74
CA GLY A 190 -15.69 -12.66 9.36
C GLY A 190 -15.48 -12.24 10.82
N TYR A 191 -14.81 -13.09 11.61
CA TYR A 191 -14.46 -12.79 12.99
C TYR A 191 -13.58 -11.55 13.12
N PHE A 192 -12.54 -11.45 12.28
CA PHE A 192 -11.61 -10.30 12.24
C PHE A 192 -12.37 -8.98 12.04
N LEU A 193 -13.25 -8.93 11.04
CA LEU A 193 -14.02 -7.72 10.75
C LEU A 193 -15.01 -7.36 11.86
N CYS A 194 -15.73 -8.35 12.41
CA CYS A 194 -16.67 -8.13 13.50
C CYS A 194 -15.98 -7.61 14.77
N ALA A 195 -14.84 -8.20 15.13
CA ALA A 195 -14.10 -7.77 16.31
C ALA A 195 -13.56 -6.33 16.17
N ILE A 196 -13.10 -5.96 14.97
CA ILE A 196 -12.66 -4.58 14.70
C ILE A 196 -13.85 -3.62 14.72
N PHE A 197 -14.96 -3.98 14.10
CA PHE A 197 -16.16 -3.16 14.10
C PHE A 197 -16.64 -2.87 15.53
N ASP A 198 -16.70 -3.88 16.39
CA ASP A 198 -17.10 -3.74 17.79
C ASP A 198 -16.16 -2.82 18.60
N GLU A 199 -14.88 -2.79 18.26
CA GLU A 199 -13.89 -1.89 18.86
C GLU A 199 -13.98 -0.47 18.27
N TRP A 200 -14.31 -0.35 16.99
CA TRP A 200 -14.38 0.92 16.28
C TRP A 200 -15.57 1.77 16.67
N VAL A 201 -16.72 1.14 16.96
CA VAL A 201 -17.96 1.85 17.32
C VAL A 201 -18.03 2.27 18.80
N ARG A 202 -17.05 1.87 19.63
CA ARG A 202 -16.92 2.27 21.04
C ARG A 202 -16.20 3.60 21.21
#